data_14956f1c018ec3bc049d0a025fc80cea
#
_entry.id   14956f1c018ec3bc049d0a025fc80cea
#
_cell.length_a   1.000
_cell.length_b   1.000
_cell.length_c   1.000
_cell.angle_alpha   90.00
_cell.angle_beta   90.00
_cell.angle_gamma   90.00
#
_symmetry.space_group_name_H-M   'P 1'
#
loop_
_entity.id
_entity.type
_entity.pdbx_description
1 polymer ?
#
loop_
_entity_poly.entity_id
_entity_poly.type
_entity_poly.pdbx_seq_one_letter_code
_entity_poly.pdbx_strand_id
1 'polypeptide(L)'
;MANAKLIVTLDGEVIRELELMRDRITIGRRPYNDIVLDTPSISGEHAMIATVLNESILEDLNSTNGTYVNGQPIKKHFLQNGDVIELVKYRIEYLDAAHAGSRTAPSRSVDKSGNLLVLSGSNAGTSLPLTKEVTTLGRPGTQLAAIIKRSNGFAVSHVEGPAPLVNQEPVGATPHPLADGDIIDLSGTQVQFSLR
;
A
#
# COMPACT_ATOMS: atom_id res chain seq x y z
N MET A 1 -13.05 -4.32 -12.83
CA MET A 1 -13.48 -4.91 -11.56
C MET A 1 -12.29 -5.65 -11.00
N ALA A 2 -11.87 -5.33 -9.77
CA ALA A 2 -10.75 -6.02 -9.12
C ALA A 2 -11.16 -7.48 -8.86
N ASN A 3 -10.47 -8.43 -9.48
CA ASN A 3 -10.65 -9.86 -9.23
C ASN A 3 -9.67 -10.30 -8.13
N ALA A 4 -9.71 -9.63 -6.99
CA ALA A 4 -8.89 -10.04 -5.86
C ALA A 4 -9.66 -11.02 -4.98
N LYS A 5 -8.93 -11.98 -4.40
CA LYS A 5 -9.44 -13.07 -3.56
C LYS A 5 -8.67 -13.10 -2.25
N LEU A 6 -9.37 -13.37 -1.17
CA LEU A 6 -8.80 -13.62 0.15
C LEU A 6 -8.95 -15.09 0.50
N ILE A 7 -7.87 -15.73 0.91
CA ILE A 7 -7.86 -17.10 1.43
C ILE A 7 -7.56 -17.02 2.93
N VAL A 8 -8.53 -17.34 3.75
CA VAL A 8 -8.39 -17.34 5.22
C VAL A 8 -8.01 -18.72 5.69
N THR A 9 -6.88 -18.82 6.39
CA THR A 9 -6.39 -20.07 6.99
C THR A 9 -6.28 -19.95 8.50
N LEU A 10 -6.53 -21.06 9.18
CA LEU A 10 -6.33 -21.22 10.61
C LEU A 10 -5.52 -22.48 10.84
N ASP A 11 -4.39 -22.37 11.53
CA ASP A 11 -3.48 -23.50 11.83
C ASP A 11 -3.08 -24.30 10.57
N GLY A 12 -3.06 -23.66 9.40
CA GLY A 12 -2.70 -24.26 8.11
C GLY A 12 -3.87 -24.81 7.30
N GLU A 13 -5.08 -24.85 7.86
CA GLU A 13 -6.28 -25.26 7.13
C GLU A 13 -7.03 -24.05 6.55
N VAL A 14 -7.45 -24.15 5.30
CA VAL A 14 -8.29 -23.13 4.65
C VAL A 14 -9.71 -23.21 5.24
N ILE A 15 -10.09 -22.17 5.98
CA ILE A 15 -11.42 -22.10 6.60
C ILE A 15 -12.42 -21.28 5.79
N ARG A 16 -11.93 -20.36 4.93
CA ARG A 16 -12.79 -19.53 4.10
C ARG A 16 -12.04 -18.96 2.90
N GLU A 17 -12.74 -18.83 1.79
CA GLU A 17 -12.32 -18.09 0.62
C GLU A 17 -13.37 -17.00 0.33
N LEU A 18 -12.92 -15.81 0.00
CA LEU A 18 -13.78 -14.67 -0.26
C LEU A 18 -13.23 -13.85 -1.45
N GLU A 19 -14.08 -13.54 -2.41
CA GLU A 19 -13.75 -12.59 -3.48
C GLU A 19 -14.01 -11.15 -3.02
N LEU A 20 -13.08 -10.24 -3.30
CA LEU A 20 -13.24 -8.82 -3.01
C LEU A 20 -14.18 -8.17 -4.04
N MET A 21 -15.48 -8.41 -3.89
CA MET A 21 -16.51 -7.79 -4.74
C MET A 21 -17.02 -6.45 -4.18
N ARG A 22 -16.59 -6.07 -2.97
CA ARG A 22 -17.04 -4.87 -2.28
C ARG A 22 -15.89 -3.90 -2.09
N ASP A 23 -16.19 -2.62 -2.13
CA ASP A 23 -15.23 -1.54 -1.89
C ASP A 23 -14.68 -1.53 -0.46
N ARG A 24 -15.34 -2.24 0.46
CA ARG A 24 -14.93 -2.36 1.85
C ARG A 24 -15.27 -3.74 2.40
N ILE A 25 -14.29 -4.37 3.05
CA ILE A 25 -14.41 -5.64 3.77
C ILE A 25 -13.86 -5.45 5.18
N THR A 26 -14.66 -5.83 6.17
CA THR A 26 -14.29 -5.74 7.60
C THR A 26 -13.90 -7.10 8.14
N ILE A 27 -12.89 -7.11 9.02
CA ILE A 27 -12.33 -8.31 9.64
C ILE A 27 -12.36 -8.13 11.16
N GLY A 28 -12.92 -9.08 11.87
CA GLY A 28 -12.98 -9.01 13.32
C GLY A 28 -13.77 -10.14 13.95
N ARG A 29 -13.84 -10.13 15.29
CA ARG A 29 -14.52 -11.17 16.05
C ARG A 29 -16.05 -11.07 16.01
N ARG A 30 -16.58 -9.86 15.86
CA ARG A 30 -18.04 -9.66 15.90
C ARG A 30 -18.73 -10.19 14.64
N PRO A 31 -19.97 -10.72 14.75
CA PRO A 31 -20.66 -11.38 13.64
C PRO A 31 -21.10 -10.45 12.51
N TYR A 32 -21.05 -9.15 12.70
CA TYR A 32 -21.34 -8.18 11.65
C TYR A 32 -20.17 -7.88 10.72
N ASN A 33 -18.97 -8.43 11.01
CA ASN A 33 -17.84 -8.32 10.09
C ASN A 33 -18.05 -9.23 8.86
N ASP A 34 -17.50 -8.84 7.72
CA ASP A 34 -17.52 -9.66 6.52
C ASP A 34 -16.68 -10.93 6.69
N ILE A 35 -15.55 -10.81 7.39
CA ILE A 35 -14.70 -11.94 7.80
C ILE A 35 -14.75 -12.02 9.33
N VAL A 36 -15.50 -13.01 9.82
CA VAL A 36 -15.62 -13.26 11.26
C VAL A 36 -14.53 -14.25 11.70
N LEU A 37 -13.69 -13.80 12.64
CA LEU A 37 -12.62 -14.58 13.24
C LEU A 37 -12.94 -14.76 14.74
N ASP A 38 -13.68 -15.82 15.08
CA ASP A 38 -14.19 -16.05 16.43
C ASP A 38 -13.11 -16.56 17.39
N THR A 39 -12.29 -15.61 17.84
CA THR A 39 -11.23 -15.86 18.83
C THR A 39 -11.13 -14.66 19.77
N PRO A 40 -11.01 -14.86 21.09
CA PRO A 40 -10.90 -13.77 22.08
C PRO A 40 -9.75 -12.81 21.85
N SER A 41 -8.67 -13.28 21.22
CA SER A 41 -7.50 -12.47 20.86
C SER A 41 -7.71 -11.55 19.65
N ILE A 42 -8.83 -11.69 18.94
CA ILE A 42 -9.22 -10.81 17.83
C ILE A 42 -10.16 -9.73 18.36
N SER A 43 -9.88 -8.48 18.01
CA SER A 43 -10.75 -7.33 18.37
C SER A 43 -12.12 -7.45 17.69
N GLY A 44 -13.16 -6.84 18.27
CA GLY A 44 -14.52 -6.85 17.71
C GLY A 44 -14.55 -6.38 16.25
N GLU A 45 -13.89 -5.26 15.98
CA GLU A 45 -13.43 -4.78 14.67
C GLU A 45 -11.91 -4.72 14.74
N HIS A 46 -11.21 -5.53 13.96
CA HIS A 46 -9.77 -5.67 14.05
C HIS A 46 -9.05 -4.93 12.93
N ALA A 47 -9.46 -5.18 11.72
CA ALA A 47 -8.92 -4.56 10.53
C ALA A 47 -9.98 -4.39 9.44
N MET A 48 -9.69 -3.57 8.45
CA MET A 48 -10.52 -3.47 7.26
C MET A 48 -9.67 -3.42 6.00
N ILE A 49 -10.22 -3.92 4.91
CA ILE A 49 -9.67 -3.76 3.56
C ILE A 49 -10.60 -2.82 2.80
N ALA A 50 -10.07 -1.71 2.32
CA ALA A 50 -10.76 -0.80 1.42
C ALA A 50 -10.18 -0.94 0.02
N THR A 51 -11.04 -1.19 -0.98
CA THR A 51 -10.63 -1.29 -2.38
C THR A 51 -11.13 -0.07 -3.13
N VAL A 52 -10.20 0.68 -3.70
CA VAL A 52 -10.49 1.87 -4.51
C VAL A 52 -9.90 1.63 -5.90
N LEU A 53 -10.75 1.64 -6.92
CA LEU A 53 -10.41 1.27 -8.30
C LEU A 53 -9.88 -0.17 -8.39
N ASN A 54 -8.58 -0.37 -8.40
CA ASN A 54 -7.94 -1.69 -8.43
C ASN A 54 -6.89 -1.86 -7.33
N GLU A 55 -6.90 -0.98 -6.33
CA GLU A 55 -5.95 -1.03 -5.23
C GLU A 55 -6.66 -1.33 -3.92
N SER A 56 -6.18 -2.33 -3.21
CA SER A 56 -6.70 -2.72 -1.90
C SER A 56 -5.76 -2.23 -0.80
N ILE A 57 -6.33 -1.55 0.18
CA ILE A 57 -5.62 -0.99 1.32
C ILE A 57 -6.11 -1.70 2.58
N LEU A 58 -5.20 -2.35 3.29
CA LEU A 58 -5.45 -2.91 4.61
C LEU A 58 -5.18 -1.84 5.67
N GLU A 59 -6.11 -1.68 6.60
CA GLU A 59 -5.98 -0.76 7.73
C GLU A 59 -6.31 -1.47 9.04
N ASP A 60 -5.40 -1.35 10.02
CA ASP A 60 -5.62 -1.82 11.39
C ASP A 60 -6.53 -0.83 12.13
N LEU A 61 -7.63 -1.29 12.66
CA LEU A 61 -8.62 -0.48 13.38
C LEU A 61 -8.28 -0.31 14.86
N ASN A 62 -7.02 -0.06 15.16
CA ASN A 62 -6.49 0.04 16.51
C ASN A 62 -6.73 -1.23 17.33
N SER A 63 -6.44 -2.37 16.71
CA SER A 63 -6.60 -3.67 17.32
C SER A 63 -5.69 -3.88 18.53
N THR A 64 -6.10 -4.77 19.44
CA THR A 64 -5.35 -5.04 20.68
C THR A 64 -4.03 -5.73 20.43
N ASN A 65 -3.98 -6.69 19.48
CA ASN A 65 -2.80 -7.50 19.19
C ASN A 65 -2.06 -7.07 17.91
N GLY A 66 -2.58 -6.07 17.19
CA GLY A 66 -2.00 -5.57 15.95
C GLY A 66 -2.31 -6.46 14.74
N THR A 67 -2.14 -5.87 13.58
CA THR A 67 -2.23 -6.49 12.27
C THR A 67 -0.84 -6.53 11.65
N TYR A 68 -0.47 -7.66 11.07
CA TYR A 68 0.85 -7.86 10.44
C TYR A 68 0.66 -8.20 8.97
N VAL A 69 1.59 -7.78 8.13
CA VAL A 69 1.70 -8.20 6.73
C VAL A 69 3.11 -8.70 6.49
N ASN A 70 3.22 -9.94 6.02
CA ASN A 70 4.51 -10.61 5.79
C ASN A 70 5.45 -10.54 7.02
N GLY A 71 4.89 -10.67 8.23
CA GLY A 71 5.60 -10.59 9.51
C GLY A 71 5.91 -9.17 10.00
N GLN A 72 5.50 -8.11 9.29
CA GLN A 72 5.73 -6.72 9.68
C GLN A 72 4.44 -6.11 10.26
N PRO A 73 4.48 -5.48 11.45
CA PRO A 73 3.33 -4.80 12.01
C PRO A 73 2.95 -3.57 11.18
N ILE A 74 1.67 -3.42 10.89
CA ILE A 74 1.16 -2.31 10.07
C ILE A 74 0.06 -1.53 10.78
N LYS A 75 -0.10 -0.28 10.41
CA LYS A 75 -1.32 0.50 10.66
C LYS A 75 -2.13 0.68 9.38
N LYS A 76 -1.44 0.83 8.27
CA LYS A 76 -2.02 0.90 6.93
C LYS A 76 -1.04 0.34 5.92
N HIS A 77 -1.51 -0.51 5.01
CA HIS A 77 -0.68 -1.19 4.02
C HIS A 77 -1.43 -1.35 2.71
N PHE A 78 -0.77 -1.06 1.59
CA PHE A 78 -1.29 -1.35 0.25
C PHE A 78 -1.03 -2.82 -0.06
N LEU A 79 -2.10 -3.60 -0.17
CA LEU A 79 -2.01 -5.03 -0.44
C LEU A 79 -1.49 -5.31 -1.85
N GLN A 80 -0.59 -6.26 -1.92
CA GLN A 80 -0.01 -6.77 -3.15
C GLN A 80 -0.35 -8.26 -3.33
N ASN A 81 -0.35 -8.70 -4.58
CA ASN A 81 -0.61 -10.11 -4.86
C ASN A 81 0.40 -11.02 -4.14
N GLY A 82 -0.10 -11.94 -3.33
CA GLY A 82 0.69 -12.85 -2.50
C GLY A 82 1.03 -12.31 -1.10
N ASP A 83 0.54 -11.11 -0.71
CA ASP A 83 0.69 -10.66 0.67
C ASP A 83 -0.06 -11.56 1.63
N VAL A 84 0.60 -11.85 2.75
CA VAL A 84 0.06 -12.65 3.85
C VAL A 84 -0.23 -11.74 5.04
N ILE A 85 -1.51 -11.53 5.31
CA ILE A 85 -2.00 -10.80 6.48
C ILE A 85 -2.07 -11.77 7.66
N GLU A 86 -1.46 -11.43 8.78
CA GLU A 86 -1.42 -12.25 9.97
C GLU A 86 -2.15 -11.54 11.12
N LEU A 87 -3.15 -12.24 11.67
CA LEU A 87 -3.99 -11.78 12.78
C LEU A 87 -3.97 -12.85 13.86
N VAL A 88 -3.00 -12.77 14.76
CA VAL A 88 -2.74 -13.75 15.84
C VAL A 88 -2.39 -15.13 15.26
N LYS A 89 -3.35 -16.03 15.13
CA LYS A 89 -3.19 -17.38 14.55
C LYS A 89 -3.83 -17.54 13.16
N TYR A 90 -4.56 -16.53 12.72
CA TYR A 90 -5.15 -16.52 11.39
C TYR A 90 -4.18 -15.93 10.37
N ARG A 91 -4.15 -16.54 9.19
CA ARG A 91 -3.44 -16.04 8.02
C ARG A 91 -4.43 -15.81 6.90
N ILE A 92 -4.35 -14.66 6.27
CA ILE A 92 -5.19 -14.30 5.14
C ILE A 92 -4.27 -13.96 3.97
N GLU A 93 -4.27 -14.80 2.96
CA GLU A 93 -3.52 -14.56 1.73
C GLU A 93 -4.37 -13.70 0.78
N TYR A 94 -3.79 -12.61 0.31
CA TYR A 94 -4.38 -11.74 -0.69
C TYR A 94 -3.91 -12.14 -2.08
N LEU A 95 -4.82 -12.54 -2.94
CA LEU A 95 -4.56 -12.92 -4.33
C LEU A 95 -5.27 -11.96 -5.27
N ASP A 96 -4.52 -11.30 -6.15
CA ASP A 96 -5.06 -10.43 -7.18
C ASP A 96 -4.89 -11.09 -8.56
N ALA A 97 -6.01 -11.49 -9.17
CA ALA A 97 -6.02 -12.17 -10.46
C ALA A 97 -5.62 -11.24 -11.63
N ALA A 98 -5.76 -9.92 -11.48
CA ALA A 98 -5.29 -8.96 -12.48
C ALA A 98 -3.75 -8.90 -12.55
N HIS A 99 -3.08 -9.32 -11.47
CA HIS A 99 -1.63 -9.42 -11.35
C HIS A 99 -1.13 -10.87 -11.22
N ALA A 100 -1.95 -11.85 -11.56
CA ALA A 100 -1.64 -13.29 -11.49
C ALA A 100 -0.49 -13.76 -12.42
N GLY A 101 0.10 -12.86 -13.20
CA GLY A 101 1.28 -13.14 -14.02
C GLY A 101 2.61 -13.08 -13.29
N SER A 102 2.64 -12.70 -12.02
CA SER A 102 3.87 -12.63 -11.22
C SER A 102 3.84 -13.60 -10.04
N ARG A 103 3.69 -14.91 -10.32
CA ARG A 103 4.16 -15.93 -9.38
C ARG A 103 5.68 -15.96 -9.45
N THR A 104 6.31 -15.15 -8.64
CA THR A 104 7.71 -15.39 -8.25
C THR A 104 7.71 -15.84 -6.80
N ALA A 105 8.17 -17.09 -6.60
CA ALA A 105 8.75 -17.57 -5.36
C ALA A 105 9.63 -16.48 -4.72
N PRO A 106 10.01 -16.57 -3.43
CA PRO A 106 10.80 -15.54 -2.75
C PRO A 106 12.05 -15.22 -3.55
N SER A 107 11.88 -14.46 -4.58
CA SER A 107 12.96 -13.91 -5.38
C SER A 107 13.52 -12.77 -4.58
N ARG A 108 14.80 -12.91 -4.24
CA ARG A 108 15.68 -11.81 -3.90
C ARG A 108 15.15 -10.55 -4.57
N SER A 109 14.66 -9.61 -3.76
CA SER A 109 14.40 -8.25 -4.19
C SER A 109 15.61 -7.80 -5.00
N VAL A 110 15.45 -7.64 -6.30
CA VAL A 110 16.32 -6.72 -7.03
C VAL A 110 15.92 -5.38 -6.44
N ASP A 111 16.71 -4.91 -5.47
CA ASP A 111 16.57 -3.58 -4.88
C ASP A 111 16.75 -2.56 -6.01
N LYS A 112 15.66 -2.26 -6.71
CA LYS A 112 15.62 -1.02 -7.48
C LYS A 112 15.55 0.09 -6.44
N SER A 113 16.71 0.64 -6.15
CA SER A 113 16.84 1.80 -5.28
C SER A 113 16.31 3.01 -6.03
N GLY A 114 15.16 3.54 -5.62
CA GLY A 114 14.67 4.82 -6.11
C GLY A 114 15.40 5.96 -5.40
N ASN A 115 15.64 7.04 -6.10
CA ASN A 115 16.24 8.25 -5.56
C ASN A 115 15.49 9.48 -6.06
N LEU A 116 15.35 10.49 -5.20
CA LEU A 116 14.78 11.78 -5.56
C LEU A 116 15.87 12.84 -5.50
N LEU A 117 16.04 13.58 -6.57
CA LEU A 117 16.91 14.74 -6.63
C LEU A 117 16.07 16.01 -6.62
N VAL A 118 16.23 16.86 -5.62
CA VAL A 118 15.55 18.14 -5.55
C VAL A 118 16.19 19.10 -6.56
N LEU A 119 15.42 19.51 -7.58
CA LEU A 119 15.90 20.38 -8.66
C LEU A 119 15.73 21.87 -8.34
N SER A 120 14.71 22.21 -7.54
CA SER A 120 14.40 23.62 -7.22
C SER A 120 13.92 23.80 -5.77
N GLY A 121 13.94 25.05 -5.28
CA GLY A 121 13.57 25.39 -3.92
C GLY A 121 14.75 25.48 -2.96
N SER A 122 14.45 25.66 -1.65
CA SER A 122 15.48 25.87 -0.60
C SER A 122 16.45 24.70 -0.43
N ASN A 123 16.07 23.51 -0.92
CA ASN A 123 16.85 22.27 -0.78
C ASN A 123 17.35 21.74 -2.15
N ALA A 124 17.45 22.60 -3.16
CA ALA A 124 17.96 22.21 -4.48
C ALA A 124 19.34 21.54 -4.38
N GLY A 125 19.53 20.45 -5.12
CA GLY A 125 20.74 19.63 -5.08
C GLY A 125 20.74 18.53 -4.01
N THR A 126 19.73 18.48 -3.14
CA THR A 126 19.61 17.41 -2.14
C THR A 126 19.09 16.14 -2.79
N SER A 127 19.77 15.03 -2.51
CA SER A 127 19.38 13.70 -2.95
C SER A 127 18.76 12.91 -1.79
N LEU A 128 17.56 12.37 -2.01
CA LEU A 128 16.80 11.62 -1.02
C LEU A 128 16.64 10.17 -1.49
N PRO A 129 17.33 9.20 -0.87
CA PRO A 129 17.16 7.80 -1.22
C PRO A 129 15.77 7.29 -0.72
N LEU A 130 15.05 6.62 -1.61
CA LEU A 130 13.75 6.01 -1.32
C LEU A 130 13.95 4.60 -0.73
N THR A 131 14.39 4.56 0.51
CA THR A 131 14.64 3.29 1.25
C THR A 131 13.40 2.81 2.02
N LYS A 132 12.44 3.71 2.27
CA LYS A 132 11.20 3.41 2.99
C LYS A 132 10.10 3.01 2.00
N GLU A 133 9.15 2.20 2.47
CA GLU A 133 7.96 1.82 1.68
C GLU A 133 7.11 3.04 1.30
N VAL A 134 7.05 4.03 2.18
CA VAL A 134 6.37 5.30 1.93
C VAL A 134 7.29 6.45 2.32
N THR A 135 7.51 7.38 1.40
CA THR A 135 8.25 8.62 1.63
C THR A 135 7.35 9.80 1.32
N THR A 136 7.09 10.64 2.31
CA THR A 136 6.27 11.85 2.12
C THR A 136 7.11 13.00 1.59
N LEU A 137 6.54 13.75 0.64
CA LEU A 137 7.12 14.95 0.05
C LEU A 137 6.16 16.12 0.25
N GLY A 138 6.72 17.30 0.52
CA GLY A 138 5.96 18.52 0.72
C GLY A 138 5.87 18.94 2.18
N ARG A 139 4.92 19.83 2.49
CA ARG A 139 4.68 20.36 3.84
C ARG A 139 3.28 20.01 4.30
N PRO A 140 3.11 19.38 5.46
CA PRO A 140 1.79 19.18 6.08
C PRO A 140 1.05 20.51 6.20
N GLY A 141 -0.24 20.52 5.89
CA GLY A 141 -1.08 21.71 5.94
C GLY A 141 -0.99 22.64 4.71
N THR A 142 -0.10 22.36 3.76
CA THR A 142 0.02 23.13 2.51
C THR A 142 -0.16 22.25 1.28
N GLN A 143 0.75 21.30 1.10
CA GLN A 143 0.69 20.29 0.04
C GLN A 143 1.53 19.10 0.47
N LEU A 144 0.95 17.92 0.41
CA LEU A 144 1.59 16.66 0.74
C LEU A 144 1.35 15.63 -0.35
N ALA A 145 2.42 15.00 -0.80
CA ALA A 145 2.40 13.83 -1.67
C ALA A 145 3.15 12.66 -1.00
N ALA A 146 2.81 11.46 -1.34
CA ALA A 146 3.50 10.25 -0.89
C ALA A 146 4.10 9.52 -2.08
N ILE A 147 5.38 9.17 -2.00
CA ILE A 147 6.02 8.21 -2.88
C ILE A 147 5.91 6.84 -2.24
N ILE A 148 5.32 5.90 -2.94
CA ILE A 148 5.07 4.54 -2.48
C ILE A 148 5.99 3.60 -3.24
N LYS A 149 6.84 2.85 -2.52
CA LYS A 149 7.66 1.79 -3.10
C LYS A 149 6.78 0.56 -3.32
N ARG A 150 6.80 0.01 -4.53
CA ARG A 150 6.06 -1.19 -4.93
C ARG A 150 7.03 -2.26 -5.43
N SER A 151 6.56 -3.50 -5.52
CA SER A 151 7.34 -4.63 -6.05
C SER A 151 7.83 -4.42 -7.48
N ASN A 152 7.08 -3.66 -8.28
CA ASN A 152 7.39 -3.35 -9.68
C ASN A 152 7.95 -1.93 -9.90
N GLY A 153 8.19 -1.12 -8.85
CA GLY A 153 8.70 0.24 -8.98
C GLY A 153 8.19 1.19 -7.90
N PHE A 154 7.97 2.43 -8.29
CA PHE A 154 7.50 3.49 -7.40
C PHE A 154 6.27 4.17 -7.99
N ALA A 155 5.42 4.71 -7.13
CA ALA A 155 4.28 5.53 -7.52
C ALA A 155 4.16 6.75 -6.61
N VAL A 156 3.68 7.86 -7.15
CA VAL A 156 3.34 9.06 -6.37
C VAL A 156 1.83 9.14 -6.18
N SER A 157 1.41 9.47 -4.96
CA SER A 157 0.01 9.66 -4.59
C SER A 157 -0.18 11.05 -3.98
N HIS A 158 -1.29 11.68 -4.32
CA HIS A 158 -1.75 12.89 -3.65
C HIS A 158 -2.27 12.56 -2.26
N VAL A 159 -1.87 13.33 -1.25
CA VAL A 159 -2.28 13.12 0.16
C VAL A 159 -3.08 14.32 0.67
N GLU A 160 -2.57 15.55 0.49
CA GLU A 160 -3.19 16.76 1.01
C GLU A 160 -2.82 17.99 0.18
N GLY A 161 -3.74 18.95 0.08
CA GLY A 161 -3.54 20.23 -0.62
C GLY A 161 -3.72 20.11 -2.13
N PRO A 162 -3.09 20.99 -2.95
CA PRO A 162 -3.13 20.91 -4.41
C PRO A 162 -2.50 19.60 -4.91
N ALA A 163 -3.05 19.04 -6.00
CA ALA A 163 -2.51 17.83 -6.60
C ALA A 163 -1.07 18.06 -7.09
N PRO A 164 -0.12 17.16 -6.79
CA PRO A 164 1.21 17.23 -7.37
C PRO A 164 1.14 17.02 -8.88
N LEU A 165 2.06 17.60 -9.63
CA LEU A 165 2.17 17.37 -11.06
C LEU A 165 3.32 16.40 -11.32
N VAL A 166 3.10 15.43 -12.22
CA VAL A 166 4.16 14.59 -12.78
C VAL A 166 4.29 14.91 -14.25
N ASN A 167 5.47 15.39 -14.66
CA ASN A 167 5.73 15.84 -16.03
C ASN A 167 4.66 16.85 -16.53
N GLN A 168 4.20 17.76 -15.65
CA GLN A 168 3.16 18.78 -15.88
C GLN A 168 1.72 18.23 -15.92
N GLU A 169 1.50 16.93 -15.71
CA GLU A 169 0.16 16.35 -15.58
C GLU A 169 -0.24 16.19 -14.10
N PRO A 170 -1.44 16.62 -13.69
CA PRO A 170 -1.87 16.52 -12.31
C PRO A 170 -2.10 15.05 -11.91
N VAL A 171 -1.54 14.67 -10.78
CA VAL A 171 -1.79 13.36 -10.17
C VAL A 171 -3.22 13.33 -9.65
N GLY A 172 -4.04 12.46 -10.22
CA GLY A 172 -5.42 12.28 -9.82
C GLY A 172 -5.58 11.61 -8.45
N ALA A 173 -6.78 11.12 -8.18
CA ALA A 173 -7.09 10.35 -6.96
C ALA A 173 -6.39 8.97 -6.92
N THR A 174 -5.86 8.53 -8.06
CA THR A 174 -5.09 7.27 -8.17
C THR A 174 -3.61 7.55 -8.12
N PRO A 175 -2.82 6.68 -7.44
CA PRO A 175 -1.37 6.76 -7.49
C PRO A 175 -0.84 6.68 -8.92
N HIS A 176 0.00 7.63 -9.30
CA HIS A 176 0.63 7.69 -10.61
C HIS A 176 1.96 6.92 -10.59
N PRO A 177 2.16 5.91 -11.45
CA PRO A 177 3.43 5.18 -11.50
C PRO A 177 4.55 6.11 -11.96
N LEU A 178 5.72 6.00 -11.31
CA LEU A 178 6.89 6.80 -11.62
C LEU A 178 7.86 6.03 -12.51
N ALA A 179 8.28 6.65 -13.60
CA ALA A 179 9.35 6.21 -14.48
C ALA A 179 10.66 6.92 -14.17
N ASP A 180 11.77 6.32 -14.58
CA ASP A 180 13.10 6.93 -14.44
C ASP A 180 13.17 8.27 -15.19
N GLY A 181 13.57 9.31 -14.49
CA GLY A 181 13.66 10.67 -15.02
C GLY A 181 12.40 11.54 -14.82
N ASP A 182 11.30 10.99 -14.27
CA ASP A 182 10.09 11.76 -14.03
C ASP A 182 10.33 12.95 -13.10
N ILE A 183 9.70 14.08 -13.43
CA ILE A 183 9.76 15.31 -12.65
C ILE A 183 8.44 15.49 -11.91
N ILE A 184 8.51 15.53 -10.58
CA ILE A 184 7.38 15.78 -9.69
C ILE A 184 7.44 17.24 -9.26
N ASP A 185 6.41 18.01 -9.52
CA ASP A 185 6.26 19.40 -9.08
C ASP A 185 5.28 19.48 -7.89
N LEU A 186 5.77 20.08 -6.83
CA LEU A 186 5.04 20.31 -5.58
C LEU A 186 5.01 21.82 -5.31
N SER A 187 4.05 22.54 -5.91
CA SER A 187 3.87 24.00 -5.76
C SER A 187 5.16 24.80 -5.94
N GLY A 188 5.87 24.52 -7.04
CA GLY A 188 7.12 25.21 -7.42
C GLY A 188 8.39 24.56 -6.87
N THR A 189 8.30 23.46 -6.11
CA THR A 189 9.46 22.62 -5.79
C THR A 189 9.48 21.43 -6.71
N GLN A 190 10.46 21.37 -7.59
CA GLN A 190 10.64 20.27 -8.55
C GLN A 190 11.60 19.22 -8.00
N VAL A 191 11.22 17.97 -8.10
CA VAL A 191 12.03 16.80 -7.71
C VAL A 191 12.06 15.83 -8.86
N GLN A 192 13.25 15.38 -9.24
CA GLN A 192 13.43 14.36 -10.26
C GLN A 192 13.52 12.98 -9.60
N PHE A 193 12.73 12.05 -10.08
CA PHE A 193 12.81 10.65 -9.70
C PHE A 193 13.82 9.91 -10.59
N SER A 194 14.63 9.05 -9.97
CA SER A 194 15.57 8.19 -10.71
C SER A 194 15.62 6.79 -10.09
N LEU A 195 15.72 5.78 -10.97
CA LEU A 195 15.92 4.37 -10.59
C LEU A 195 17.43 4.04 -10.69
N ARG A 196 17.94 3.35 -9.68
CA ARG A 196 19.31 2.78 -9.68
C ARG A 196 19.26 1.28 -9.47
#